data_dd4757b52523d4699ff5a13d8896fd2b
#
_entry.id   dd4757b52523d4699ff5a13d8896fd2b
#
_cell.length_a   1.000
_cell.length_b   1.000
_cell.length_c   1.000
_cell.angle_alpha   90.00
_cell.angle_beta   90.00
_cell.angle_gamma   90.00
#
_symmetry.space_group_name_H-M   'P 1'
#
loop_
_entity.id
_entity.type
_entity.pdbx_description
1 polymer ?
#
loop_
_entity_poly.entity_id
_entity_poly.type
_entity_poly.pdbx_seq_one_letter_code
_entity_poly.pdbx_strand_id
1 'polypeptide(L)'
;ELDKIQKNLEKELSLYFSKSTMNEIYQKIDPHDVMKRLEYHLSFNDAQKGELFITLSESESDSDSDYRPEIYFSTAQLNTVAFSSFFSRALDRKNNLPIQTIFIDDPIGHFDDMNILGFADLMRSLIDNSNWQIVISTHDEKIFRILQRKLSGEYYSSCFLKLPSGKGIKWIE
;
A
#
# COMPACT_ATOMS: atom_id res chain seq x y z
N GLU A 1 -15.64 -20.93 23.68
CA GLU A 1 -16.52 -20.07 22.89
C GLU A 1 -15.75 -18.89 22.29
N LEU A 2 -14.91 -18.21 23.09
CA LEU A 2 -14.03 -17.12 22.62
C LEU A 2 -13.07 -17.59 21.53
N ASP A 3 -12.41 -18.73 21.68
CA ASP A 3 -11.49 -19.29 20.68
C ASP A 3 -12.14 -19.55 19.33
N LYS A 4 -13.42 -19.92 19.34
CA LYS A 4 -14.20 -20.13 18.12
C LYS A 4 -14.55 -18.79 17.43
N ILE A 5 -14.83 -17.76 18.21
CA ILE A 5 -15.09 -16.41 17.70
C ILE A 5 -13.80 -15.84 17.12
N GLN A 6 -12.68 -15.97 17.83
CA GLN A 6 -11.39 -15.52 17.35
C GLN A 6 -11.02 -16.18 16.02
N LYS A 7 -11.07 -17.50 15.92
CA LYS A 7 -10.80 -18.23 14.66
C LYS A 7 -11.72 -17.82 13.51
N ASN A 8 -13.00 -17.54 13.78
CA ASN A 8 -13.90 -17.06 12.76
C ASN A 8 -13.51 -15.65 12.29
N LEU A 9 -13.16 -14.75 13.21
CA LEU A 9 -12.72 -13.40 12.88
C LEU A 9 -11.39 -13.40 12.12
N GLU A 10 -10.43 -14.22 12.51
CA GLU A 10 -9.17 -14.42 11.77
C GLU A 10 -9.41 -14.92 10.35
N LYS A 11 -10.37 -15.84 10.17
CA LYS A 11 -10.79 -16.29 8.85
C LYS A 11 -11.43 -15.19 8.02
N GLU A 12 -12.33 -14.41 8.59
CA GLU A 12 -12.95 -13.26 7.93
C GLU A 12 -11.89 -12.19 7.56
N LEU A 13 -10.93 -11.91 8.45
CA LEU A 13 -9.83 -11.00 8.18
C LEU A 13 -8.94 -11.49 7.03
N SER A 14 -8.63 -12.78 6.99
CA SER A 14 -7.86 -13.36 5.89
C SER A 14 -8.59 -13.34 4.55
N LEU A 15 -9.92 -13.31 4.57
CA LEU A 15 -10.76 -13.10 3.40
C LEU A 15 -10.86 -11.62 3.03
N TYR A 16 -10.77 -10.72 4.02
CA TYR A 16 -10.87 -9.28 3.82
C TYR A 16 -9.56 -8.67 3.33
N PHE A 17 -8.43 -9.12 3.85
CA PHE A 17 -7.09 -8.69 3.46
C PHE A 17 -6.34 -9.85 2.84
N SER A 18 -5.97 -9.72 1.56
CA SER A 18 -5.10 -10.71 0.91
C SER A 18 -3.68 -10.60 1.43
N LYS A 19 -3.29 -11.50 2.34
CA LYS A 19 -1.91 -11.58 2.88
C LYS A 19 -0.88 -11.70 1.75
N SER A 20 -1.17 -12.48 0.72
CA SER A 20 -0.30 -12.65 -0.45
C SER A 20 -0.09 -11.34 -1.18
N THR A 21 -1.17 -10.64 -1.53
CA THR A 21 -1.11 -9.36 -2.24
C THR A 21 -0.42 -8.28 -1.41
N MET A 22 -0.70 -8.22 -0.10
CA MET A 22 -0.04 -7.28 0.81
C MET A 22 1.48 -7.47 0.82
N ASN A 23 1.93 -8.71 0.94
CA ASN A 23 3.36 -9.03 0.96
C ASN A 23 4.03 -8.79 -0.40
N GLU A 24 3.34 -9.08 -1.50
CA GLU A 24 3.86 -8.80 -2.84
C GLU A 24 4.09 -7.29 -3.05
N ILE A 25 3.16 -6.46 -2.60
CA ILE A 25 3.27 -5.00 -2.70
C ILE A 25 4.40 -4.49 -1.80
N TYR A 26 4.45 -4.96 -0.55
CA TYR A 26 5.50 -4.60 0.40
C TYR A 26 6.89 -4.87 -0.17
N GLN A 27 7.10 -6.05 -0.71
CA GLN A 27 8.37 -6.47 -1.32
C GLN A 27 8.75 -5.66 -2.58
N LYS A 28 7.77 -5.13 -3.29
CA LYS A 28 8.02 -4.29 -4.49
C LYS A 28 8.42 -2.86 -4.16
N ILE A 29 7.90 -2.30 -3.08
CA ILE A 29 8.15 -0.89 -2.72
C ILE A 29 9.44 -0.77 -1.92
N ASP A 30 9.56 -1.50 -0.83
CA ASP A 30 10.68 -1.37 0.12
C ASP A 30 10.94 -2.72 0.81
N PRO A 31 11.66 -3.64 0.15
CA PRO A 31 12.00 -4.91 0.76
C PRO A 31 13.00 -4.69 1.90
N HIS A 32 12.57 -4.88 3.13
CA HIS A 32 13.47 -4.87 4.28
C HIS A 32 14.36 -6.13 4.26
N ASP A 33 15.65 -5.96 4.57
CA ASP A 33 16.64 -7.05 4.47
C ASP A 33 16.32 -8.24 5.37
N VAL A 34 15.80 -7.99 6.56
CA VAL A 34 15.48 -9.00 7.58
C VAL A 34 13.98 -9.26 7.66
N MET A 35 13.19 -8.21 7.89
CA MET A 35 11.74 -8.31 8.08
C MET A 35 11.02 -8.36 6.73
N LYS A 36 10.89 -9.55 6.18
CA LYS A 36 10.42 -9.76 4.80
C LYS A 36 8.92 -9.92 4.67
N ARG A 37 8.20 -10.12 5.78
CA ARG A 37 6.78 -10.46 5.75
C ARG A 37 5.96 -9.65 6.72
N LEU A 38 4.76 -9.34 6.28
CA LEU A 38 3.71 -8.71 7.06
C LEU A 38 2.62 -9.74 7.37
N GLU A 39 2.18 -9.77 8.61
CA GLU A 39 1.08 -10.62 9.05
C GLU A 39 0.03 -9.81 9.82
N TYR A 40 -1.24 -10.17 9.65
CA TYR A 40 -2.32 -9.61 10.46
C TYR A 40 -2.53 -10.47 11.70
N HIS A 41 -2.55 -9.83 12.84
CA HIS A 41 -2.87 -10.46 14.12
C HIS A 41 -4.08 -9.80 14.76
N LEU A 42 -4.93 -10.64 15.34
CA LEU A 42 -6.06 -10.24 16.13
C LEU A 42 -5.83 -10.67 17.58
N SER A 43 -5.74 -9.72 18.49
CA SER A 43 -5.70 -10.02 19.91
C SER A 43 -6.92 -9.45 20.63
N PHE A 44 -7.28 -10.05 21.75
CA PHE A 44 -8.34 -9.56 22.63
C PHE A 44 -7.71 -9.23 23.98
N ASN A 45 -7.92 -8.00 24.45
CA ASN A 45 -7.49 -7.60 25.77
C ASN A 45 -8.45 -8.12 26.85
N ASP A 46 -8.08 -7.96 28.12
CA ASP A 46 -8.89 -8.38 29.28
C ASP A 46 -10.30 -7.78 29.31
N ALA A 47 -10.52 -6.64 28.64
CA ALA A 47 -11.81 -6.00 28.48
C ALA A 47 -12.59 -6.52 27.26
N GLN A 48 -12.16 -7.63 26.63
CA GLN A 48 -12.75 -8.25 25.42
C GLN A 48 -12.80 -7.30 24.20
N LYS A 49 -11.96 -6.28 24.17
CA LYS A 49 -11.81 -5.43 23.00
C LYS A 49 -10.83 -6.10 22.05
N GLY A 50 -11.29 -6.33 20.82
CA GLY A 50 -10.42 -6.82 19.73
C GLY A 50 -9.49 -5.72 19.25
N GLU A 51 -8.21 -6.02 19.13
CA GLU A 51 -7.19 -5.19 18.49
C GLU A 51 -6.66 -5.90 17.25
N LEU A 52 -6.75 -5.24 16.10
CA LEU A 52 -6.12 -5.69 14.87
C LEU A 52 -4.82 -4.93 14.69
N PHE A 53 -3.73 -5.65 14.55
CA PHE A 53 -2.41 -5.07 14.28
C PHE A 53 -1.64 -5.88 13.24
N ILE A 54 -0.62 -5.26 12.67
CA ILE A 54 0.29 -5.90 11.74
C ILE A 54 1.57 -6.24 12.50
N THR A 55 2.11 -7.42 12.26
CA THR A 55 3.43 -7.82 12.75
C THR A 55 4.37 -8.11 11.59
N LEU A 56 5.64 -8.12 11.92
CA LEU A 56 6.73 -8.41 11.00
C LEU A 56 7.31 -9.78 11.32
N SER A 57 7.67 -10.53 10.28
CA SER A 57 8.39 -11.79 10.44
C SER A 57 9.54 -11.92 9.44
N GLU A 58 10.57 -12.68 9.82
CA GLU A 58 11.72 -12.96 8.96
C GLU A 58 11.39 -14.05 7.93
N SER A 59 10.59 -15.03 8.34
CA SER A 59 10.24 -16.21 7.52
C SER A 59 8.82 -16.71 7.80
N GLU A 60 8.35 -17.66 6.96
CA GLU A 60 7.04 -18.32 7.14
C GLU A 60 6.93 -19.15 8.43
N SER A 61 8.06 -19.61 8.95
CA SER A 61 8.12 -20.44 10.15
C SER A 61 8.05 -19.64 11.46
N ASP A 62 8.24 -18.30 11.39
CA ASP A 62 8.24 -17.41 12.55
C ASP A 62 6.84 -16.81 12.81
N SER A 63 5.86 -17.68 13.00
CA SER A 63 4.48 -17.24 13.28
C SER A 63 4.27 -16.58 14.66
N ASP A 64 5.26 -16.65 15.54
CA ASP A 64 5.19 -16.12 16.92
C ASP A 64 6.00 -14.84 17.14
N SER A 65 6.53 -14.22 16.08
CA SER A 65 7.27 -12.97 16.24
C SER A 65 6.34 -11.79 16.44
N ASP A 66 6.37 -11.24 17.63
CA ASP A 66 5.57 -10.08 18.07
C ASP A 66 6.23 -8.75 17.69
N TYR A 67 6.95 -8.72 16.54
CA TYR A 67 7.63 -7.51 16.08
C TYR A 67 6.63 -6.54 15.48
N ARG A 68 6.32 -5.49 16.22
CA ARG A 68 5.42 -4.43 15.76
C ARG A 68 6.17 -3.41 14.88
N PRO A 69 5.67 -3.10 13.68
CA PRO A 69 6.33 -2.17 12.77
C PRO A 69 6.64 -0.82 13.41
N GLU A 70 5.76 -0.32 14.27
CA GLU A 70 5.88 1.00 14.91
C GLU A 70 7.13 1.14 15.79
N ILE A 71 7.70 0.01 16.25
CA ILE A 71 8.89 0.00 17.10
C ILE A 71 10.17 -0.08 16.30
N TYR A 72 10.12 -0.74 15.14
CA TYR A 72 11.32 -1.12 14.37
C TYR A 72 11.49 -0.34 13.08
N PHE A 73 10.41 0.21 12.54
CA PHE A 73 10.39 0.80 11.20
C PHE A 73 10.51 2.32 11.22
N SER A 74 11.21 2.84 10.24
CA SER A 74 11.19 4.27 9.92
C SER A 74 9.81 4.71 9.42
N THR A 75 9.56 6.01 9.37
CA THR A 75 8.30 6.56 8.83
C THR A 75 8.05 6.13 7.38
N ALA A 76 9.10 6.06 6.56
CA ALA A 76 8.98 5.58 5.17
C ALA A 76 8.53 4.11 5.12
N GLN A 77 9.14 3.25 5.93
CA GLN A 77 8.76 1.84 6.02
C GLN A 77 7.35 1.65 6.58
N LEU A 78 6.93 2.44 7.58
CA LEU A 78 5.56 2.44 8.06
C LEU A 78 4.56 2.84 6.97
N ASN A 79 4.89 3.84 6.16
CA ASN A 79 4.08 4.21 5.00
C ASN A 79 3.99 3.07 4.00
N THR A 80 5.08 2.35 3.74
CA THR A 80 5.08 1.17 2.87
C THR A 80 4.15 0.07 3.39
N VAL A 81 4.15 -0.19 4.70
CA VAL A 81 3.23 -1.14 5.35
C VAL A 81 1.77 -0.69 5.17
N ALA A 82 1.48 0.58 5.45
CA ALA A 82 0.14 1.16 5.29
C ALA A 82 -0.35 1.07 3.84
N PHE A 83 0.52 1.39 2.87
CA PHE A 83 0.25 1.23 1.45
C PHE A 83 -0.05 -0.20 1.07
N SER A 84 0.79 -1.13 1.49
CA SER A 84 0.63 -2.54 1.18
C SER A 84 -0.69 -3.09 1.71
N SER A 85 -1.06 -2.68 2.92
CA SER A 85 -2.35 -3.01 3.52
C SER A 85 -3.53 -2.42 2.75
N PHE A 86 -3.48 -1.13 2.43
CA PHE A 86 -4.52 -0.44 1.66
C PHE A 86 -4.72 -1.07 0.28
N PHE A 87 -3.64 -1.25 -0.48
CA PHE A 87 -3.73 -1.81 -1.82
C PHE A 87 -4.15 -3.28 -1.83
N SER A 88 -3.72 -4.07 -0.84
CA SER A 88 -4.17 -5.46 -0.73
C SER A 88 -5.68 -5.55 -0.64
N ARG A 89 -6.30 -4.58 0.03
CA ARG A 89 -7.75 -4.47 0.16
C ARG A 89 -8.42 -3.89 -1.09
N ALA A 90 -7.87 -2.81 -1.64
CA ALA A 90 -8.43 -2.13 -2.81
C ALA A 90 -8.41 -3.03 -4.06
N LEU A 91 -7.36 -3.84 -4.20
CA LEU A 91 -7.17 -4.73 -5.35
C LEU A 91 -7.83 -6.11 -5.20
N ASP A 92 -8.47 -6.39 -4.06
CA ASP A 92 -9.19 -7.64 -3.90
C ASP A 92 -10.28 -7.76 -4.98
N ARG A 93 -10.09 -8.69 -5.91
CA ARG A 93 -10.97 -8.94 -7.06
C ARG A 93 -12.40 -9.34 -6.68
N LYS A 94 -12.63 -9.70 -5.43
CA LYS A 94 -13.97 -10.00 -4.91
C LYS A 94 -14.81 -8.74 -4.73
N ASN A 95 -14.18 -7.58 -4.67
CA ASN A 95 -14.86 -6.30 -4.62
C ASN A 95 -15.20 -5.86 -6.06
N ASN A 96 -16.33 -6.28 -6.57
CA ASN A 96 -16.91 -5.75 -7.81
C ASN A 96 -17.33 -4.30 -7.59
N LEU A 97 -16.36 -3.40 -7.52
CA LEU A 97 -16.65 -1.97 -7.45
C LEU A 97 -17.14 -1.49 -8.83
N PRO A 98 -18.24 -0.73 -8.89
CA PRO A 98 -18.76 -0.20 -10.15
C PRO A 98 -17.80 0.81 -10.80
N ILE A 99 -16.90 1.39 -10.04
CA ILE A 99 -15.87 2.34 -10.48
C ILE A 99 -14.52 1.83 -9.98
N GLN A 100 -13.62 1.55 -10.91
CA GLN A 100 -12.26 1.09 -10.62
C GLN A 100 -11.30 2.29 -10.63
N THR A 101 -11.46 3.18 -9.65
CA THR A 101 -10.62 4.38 -9.50
C THR A 101 -10.04 4.43 -8.09
N ILE A 102 -8.74 4.66 -8.01
CA ILE A 102 -8.01 4.88 -6.76
C ILE A 102 -7.53 6.33 -6.73
N PHE A 103 -7.84 7.03 -5.65
CA PHE A 103 -7.33 8.37 -5.35
C PHE A 103 -6.26 8.26 -4.26
N ILE A 104 -5.09 8.82 -4.51
CA ILE A 104 -3.95 8.78 -3.61
C ILE A 104 -3.47 10.22 -3.41
N ASP A 105 -3.62 10.73 -2.21
CA ASP A 105 -3.20 12.08 -1.86
C ASP A 105 -1.85 12.06 -1.15
N ASP A 106 -0.87 12.66 -1.79
CA ASP A 106 0.50 12.83 -1.32
C ASP A 106 1.15 11.57 -0.70
N PRO A 107 1.15 10.45 -1.45
CA PRO A 107 1.45 9.13 -0.91
C PRO A 107 2.87 8.96 -0.37
N ILE A 108 3.80 9.83 -0.73
CA ILE A 108 5.23 9.51 -0.73
C ILE A 108 6.05 10.49 0.11
N GLY A 109 5.43 11.22 1.03
CA GLY A 109 6.06 12.32 1.77
C GLY A 109 7.35 11.99 2.55
N HIS A 110 7.75 10.72 2.63
CA HIS A 110 8.97 10.28 3.34
C HIS A 110 9.74 9.18 2.60
N PHE A 111 9.41 8.91 1.34
CA PHE A 111 10.09 7.91 0.55
C PHE A 111 11.43 8.45 0.04
N ASP A 112 12.44 7.58 0.02
CA ASP A 112 13.67 7.83 -0.71
C ASP A 112 13.50 7.57 -2.22
N ASP A 113 14.56 7.81 -2.99
CA ASP A 113 14.50 7.67 -4.44
C ASP A 113 14.19 6.25 -4.91
N MET A 114 14.65 5.25 -4.18
CA MET A 114 14.43 3.84 -4.51
C MET A 114 12.98 3.46 -4.25
N ASN A 115 12.42 3.89 -3.13
CA ASN A 115 11.03 3.65 -2.77
C ASN A 115 10.06 4.35 -3.73
N ILE A 116 10.41 5.56 -4.20
CA ILE A 116 9.63 6.26 -5.24
C ILE A 116 9.63 5.47 -6.56
N LEU A 117 10.77 4.90 -6.95
CA LEU A 117 10.82 4.07 -8.15
C LEU A 117 10.03 2.78 -7.99
N GLY A 118 10.13 2.10 -6.84
CA GLY A 118 9.33 0.92 -6.51
C GLY A 118 7.83 1.22 -6.55
N PHE A 119 7.42 2.36 -5.99
CA PHE A 119 6.04 2.83 -6.06
C PHE A 119 5.59 3.09 -7.51
N ALA A 120 6.40 3.77 -8.32
CA ALA A 120 6.08 4.03 -9.72
C ALA A 120 5.94 2.73 -10.53
N ASP A 121 6.80 1.75 -10.29
CA ASP A 121 6.73 0.45 -10.96
C ASP A 121 5.52 -0.38 -10.47
N LEU A 122 5.10 -0.24 -9.20
CA LEU A 122 3.84 -0.78 -8.72
C LEU A 122 2.66 -0.16 -9.47
N MET A 123 2.61 1.18 -9.61
CA MET A 123 1.55 1.86 -10.35
C MET A 123 1.46 1.38 -11.80
N ARG A 124 2.59 1.22 -12.47
CA ARG A 124 2.66 0.63 -13.82
C ARG A 124 2.07 -0.78 -13.86
N SER A 125 2.51 -1.63 -12.94
CA SER A 125 2.00 -3.00 -12.84
C SER A 125 0.48 -3.06 -12.63
N LEU A 126 -0.08 -2.12 -11.87
CA LEU A 126 -1.52 -2.02 -11.65
C LEU A 126 -2.26 -1.58 -12.92
N ILE A 127 -1.73 -0.60 -13.63
CA ILE A 127 -2.32 -0.12 -14.89
C ILE A 127 -2.25 -1.22 -15.95
N ASP A 128 -1.11 -1.89 -16.11
CA ASP A 128 -0.88 -2.91 -17.13
C ASP A 128 -1.72 -4.17 -16.91
N ASN A 129 -1.95 -4.56 -15.67
CA ASN A 129 -2.63 -5.81 -15.32
C ASN A 129 -4.11 -5.65 -14.95
N SER A 130 -4.62 -4.44 -14.96
CA SER A 130 -6.00 -4.16 -14.55
C SER A 130 -6.54 -2.90 -15.23
N ASN A 131 -7.86 -2.73 -15.19
CA ASN A 131 -8.52 -1.53 -15.72
C ASN A 131 -8.64 -0.41 -14.68
N TRP A 132 -7.70 -0.31 -13.74
CA TRP A 132 -7.74 0.71 -12.72
C TRP A 132 -7.34 2.09 -13.26
N GLN A 133 -8.14 3.08 -12.93
CA GLN A 133 -7.76 4.48 -13.05
C GLN A 133 -7.10 4.92 -11.75
N ILE A 134 -5.93 5.53 -11.84
CA ILE A 134 -5.18 6.00 -10.67
C ILE A 134 -5.04 7.51 -10.76
N VAL A 135 -5.46 8.20 -9.71
CA VAL A 135 -5.33 9.65 -9.57
C VAL A 135 -4.40 9.91 -8.38
N ILE A 136 -3.28 10.58 -8.63
CA ILE A 136 -2.27 10.87 -7.60
C ILE A 136 -2.10 12.38 -7.50
N SER A 137 -2.22 12.93 -6.30
CA SER A 137 -1.75 14.28 -5.99
C SER A 137 -0.41 14.24 -5.26
N THR A 138 0.42 15.22 -5.50
CA THR A 138 1.66 15.42 -4.73
C THR A 138 2.09 16.87 -4.75
N HIS A 139 2.67 17.33 -3.67
CA HIS A 139 3.30 18.65 -3.57
C HIS A 139 4.79 18.62 -3.89
N ASP A 140 5.39 17.43 -4.03
CA ASP A 140 6.80 17.24 -4.32
C ASP A 140 7.07 17.23 -5.83
N GLU A 141 7.81 18.22 -6.31
CA GLU A 141 8.18 18.37 -7.73
C GLU A 141 9.05 17.20 -8.24
N LYS A 142 9.89 16.62 -7.39
CA LYS A 142 10.76 15.49 -7.77
C LYS A 142 9.93 14.24 -8.05
N ILE A 143 9.00 13.95 -7.16
CA ILE A 143 8.05 12.84 -7.31
C ILE A 143 7.23 13.03 -8.57
N PHE A 144 6.66 14.23 -8.75
CA PHE A 144 5.90 14.57 -9.94
C PHE A 144 6.69 14.28 -11.23
N ARG A 145 7.95 14.70 -11.29
CA ARG A 145 8.81 14.46 -12.47
C ARG A 145 9.13 12.98 -12.69
N ILE A 146 9.35 12.22 -11.62
CA ILE A 146 9.59 10.77 -11.72
C ILE A 146 8.36 10.07 -12.28
N LEU A 147 7.18 10.36 -11.72
CA LEU A 147 5.91 9.80 -12.21
C LEU A 147 5.63 10.21 -13.66
N GLN A 148 5.86 11.47 -14.03
CA GLN A 148 5.70 11.95 -15.39
C GLN A 148 6.59 11.18 -16.38
N ARG A 149 7.85 10.92 -16.02
CA ARG A 149 8.78 10.14 -16.87
C ARG A 149 8.42 8.67 -16.96
N LYS A 150 7.98 8.07 -15.85
CA LYS A 150 7.66 6.64 -15.77
C LYS A 150 6.30 6.29 -16.35
N LEU A 151 5.35 7.21 -16.29
CA LEU A 151 3.97 7.07 -16.76
C LEU A 151 3.68 7.99 -17.94
N SER A 152 4.66 8.20 -18.82
CA SER A 152 4.53 9.11 -19.96
C SER A 152 3.42 8.68 -20.92
N GLY A 153 2.78 9.65 -21.58
CA GLY A 153 1.70 9.44 -22.52
C GLY A 153 2.08 8.62 -23.76
N GLU A 154 3.35 8.34 -23.97
CA GLU A 154 3.83 7.45 -25.04
C GLU A 154 3.39 6.00 -24.84
N TYR A 155 3.33 5.53 -23.57
CA TYR A 155 3.00 4.15 -23.22
C TYR A 155 1.70 4.03 -22.42
N TYR A 156 1.29 5.11 -21.76
CA TYR A 156 0.13 5.12 -20.86
C TYR A 156 -0.82 6.27 -21.23
N SER A 157 -2.12 6.05 -21.11
CA SER A 157 -3.10 7.13 -21.15
C SER A 157 -3.03 7.95 -19.86
N SER A 158 -2.08 8.88 -19.81
CA SER A 158 -1.77 9.69 -18.62
C SER A 158 -1.99 11.17 -18.88
N CYS A 159 -2.35 11.89 -17.82
CA CYS A 159 -2.55 13.34 -17.85
C CYS A 159 -1.88 13.95 -16.63
N PHE A 160 -1.06 14.95 -16.83
CA PHE A 160 -0.34 15.65 -15.77
C PHE A 160 -0.82 17.09 -15.63
N LEU A 161 -1.22 17.45 -14.39
CA LEU A 161 -1.74 18.77 -14.08
C LEU A 161 -0.83 19.45 -13.05
N LYS A 162 -0.50 20.71 -13.29
CA LYS A 162 0.17 21.54 -12.29
C LYS A 162 -0.80 22.63 -11.81
N LEU A 163 -0.96 22.72 -10.49
CA LEU A 163 -1.80 23.71 -9.82
C LEU A 163 -0.91 24.80 -9.23
N PRO A 164 -0.56 25.86 -10.00
CA PRO A 164 0.23 26.95 -9.46
C PRO A 164 -0.61 27.77 -8.48
N SER A 165 0.00 28.15 -7.35
CA SER A 165 -0.66 28.99 -6.34
C SER A 165 -1.19 30.29 -6.97
N GLY A 166 -2.50 30.55 -6.80
CA GLY A 166 -3.15 31.78 -7.26
C GLY A 166 -3.37 31.94 -8.77
N LYS A 167 -3.09 30.91 -9.57
CA LYS A 167 -3.32 30.91 -11.02
C LYS A 167 -4.04 29.63 -11.42
N GLY A 168 -4.96 29.72 -12.37
CA GLY A 168 -5.76 28.57 -12.81
C GLY A 168 -4.92 27.33 -13.22
N ILE A 169 -5.60 26.21 -13.41
CA ILE A 169 -4.99 24.91 -13.76
C ILE A 169 -4.20 25.03 -15.07
N LYS A 170 -2.98 24.53 -15.09
CA LYS A 170 -2.16 24.37 -16.29
C LYS A 170 -1.99 22.91 -16.62
N TRP A 171 -2.35 22.55 -17.84
CA TRP A 171 -2.01 21.24 -18.42
C TRP A 171 -0.52 21.23 -18.77
N ILE A 172 0.13 20.11 -18.53
CA ILE A 172 1.51 19.87 -18.94
C ILE A 172 1.45 18.75 -19.98
N GLU A 173 1.82 19.10 -21.23
CA GLU A 173 1.95 18.17 -22.33
C GLU A 173 3.22 17.31 -22.19
#